data_05b6e6d41007d6735d3f3acd1beabe44
#
_entry.id   05b6e6d41007d6735d3f3acd1beabe44
#
_cell.length_a   1.000
_cell.length_b   1.000
_cell.length_c   1.000
_cell.angle_alpha   90.00
_cell.angle_beta   90.00
_cell.angle_gamma   90.00
#
_symmetry.space_group_name_H-M   'P 1'
#
loop_
_entity.id
_entity.type
_entity.pdbx_description
1 polymer ?
#
loop_
_entity_poly.entity_id
_entity_poly.type
_entity_poly.pdbx_seq_one_letter_code
_entity_poly.pdbx_strand_id
1 'polypeptide(L)' 'MTQSNQVIAHLETGRSLTSIEAIGLYGITRLAAVVHSLHKQGRTINVNMKTGVKGKLYASYSL' A
#
# COMPACT_ATOMS: atom_id res chain seq x y z
N MET A 1 6.86 3.89 15.47
CA MET A 1 5.75 3.96 14.51
C MET A 1 5.57 2.60 13.84
N THR A 2 4.37 2.06 13.80
CA THR A 2 4.14 0.76 13.16
C THR A 2 4.06 0.92 11.63
N GLN A 3 4.28 -0.17 10.91
CA GLN A 3 4.14 -0.17 9.46
C GLN A 3 2.73 0.24 9.05
N SER A 4 1.72 -0.23 9.77
CA SER A 4 0.32 0.14 9.50
C SER A 4 0.11 1.64 9.58
N ASN A 5 0.66 2.28 10.61
CA ASN A 5 0.54 3.73 10.78
C ASN A 5 1.25 4.50 9.65
N GLN A 6 2.41 4.01 9.23
CA GLN A 6 3.13 4.62 8.11
C GLN A 6 2.33 4.55 6.81
N VAL A 7 1.72 3.40 6.54
CA VAL A 7 0.88 3.22 5.35
C VAL A 7 -0.32 4.15 5.39
N ILE A 8 -1.04 4.17 6.52
CA ILE A 8 -2.22 5.03 6.65
C ILE A 8 -1.85 6.51 6.50
N ALA A 9 -0.78 6.95 7.15
CA ALA A 9 -0.34 8.34 7.05
C ALA A 9 -0.04 8.71 5.59
N HIS A 10 0.61 7.81 4.84
CA HIS A 10 0.90 8.04 3.43
C HIS A 10 -0.39 8.18 2.62
N LEU A 11 -1.34 7.27 2.83
CA LEU A 11 -2.59 7.27 2.07
C LEU A 11 -3.48 8.46 2.43
N GLU A 12 -3.43 8.93 3.66
CA GLU A 12 -4.22 10.09 4.10
C GLU A 12 -3.76 11.39 3.44
N THR A 13 -2.58 11.43 2.85
CA THR A 13 -2.14 12.59 2.07
C THR A 13 -2.81 12.66 0.70
N GLY A 14 -3.65 11.69 0.36
CA GLY A 14 -4.30 11.62 -0.94
C GLY A 14 -3.48 10.90 -2.01
N ARG A 15 -2.36 10.31 -1.63
CA ARG A 15 -1.49 9.59 -2.56
C ARG A 15 -1.76 8.10 -2.52
N SER A 16 -1.47 7.44 -3.64
CA SER A 16 -1.48 5.98 -3.69
C SER A 16 -0.12 5.44 -3.23
N LEU A 17 -0.09 4.17 -2.87
CA LEU A 17 1.13 3.49 -2.43
C LEU A 17 1.23 2.14 -3.12
N THR A 18 2.38 1.86 -3.73
CA THR A 18 2.67 0.55 -4.32
C THR A 18 3.69 -0.20 -3.47
N SER A 19 3.85 -1.52 -3.73
CA SER A 19 4.84 -2.32 -3.00
C SER A 19 6.25 -1.76 -3.14
N ILE A 20 6.61 -1.34 -4.35
CA ILE A 20 7.95 -0.81 -4.62
C ILE A 20 8.17 0.48 -3.85
N GLU A 21 7.16 1.35 -3.82
CA GLU A 21 7.24 2.59 -3.07
C GLU A 21 7.33 2.33 -1.56
N ALA A 22 6.60 1.35 -1.07
CA ALA A 22 6.64 1.00 0.35
C ALA A 22 8.02 0.50 0.75
N ILE A 23 8.68 -0.28 -0.09
CA ILE A 23 10.03 -0.74 0.16
C ILE A 23 11.01 0.43 0.18
N GLY A 24 10.93 1.31 -0.82
CA GLY A 24 11.84 2.44 -0.95
C GLY A 24 11.67 3.51 0.11
N LEU A 25 10.43 3.78 0.51
CA LEU A 25 10.14 4.85 1.46
C LEU A 25 10.16 4.39 2.91
N TYR A 26 9.70 3.19 3.18
CA TYR A 26 9.46 2.71 4.54
C TYR A 26 10.15 1.39 4.86
N GLY A 27 10.77 0.75 3.89
CA GLY A 27 11.36 -0.57 4.09
C GLY A 27 10.34 -1.67 4.30
N ILE A 28 9.10 -1.46 3.88
CA ILE A 28 8.03 -2.44 4.04
C ILE A 28 8.05 -3.40 2.86
N THR A 29 8.43 -4.66 3.11
CA THR A 29 8.50 -5.68 2.07
C THR A 29 7.20 -6.45 1.89
N ARG A 30 6.28 -6.36 2.86
CA ARG A 30 5.00 -7.09 2.85
C ARG A 30 3.81 -6.15 2.91
N LEU A 31 3.72 -5.25 1.95
CA LEU A 31 2.64 -4.27 1.93
C LEU A 31 1.26 -4.91 1.90
N ALA A 32 1.10 -6.00 1.15
CA ALA A 32 -0.18 -6.70 1.07
C ALA A 32 -0.64 -7.20 2.44
N ALA A 33 0.28 -7.71 3.27
CA ALA A 33 -0.04 -8.17 4.61
C ALA A 33 -0.45 -7.01 5.51
N VAL A 34 0.22 -5.87 5.38
CA VAL A 34 -0.12 -4.67 6.15
C VAL A 34 -1.53 -4.19 5.76
N VAL A 35 -1.83 -4.15 4.47
CA VAL A 35 -3.15 -3.75 3.98
C VAL A 35 -4.23 -4.72 4.47
N HIS A 36 -3.94 -6.02 4.45
CA HIS A 36 -4.86 -7.03 4.96
C HIS A 36 -5.19 -6.81 6.43
N SER A 37 -4.17 -6.52 7.24
CA SER A 37 -4.37 -6.21 8.66
C SER A 37 -5.23 -4.97 8.86
N LEU A 38 -5.04 -3.95 8.03
CA LEU A 38 -5.84 -2.73 8.10
C LEU A 38 -7.31 -3.00 7.73
N HIS A 39 -7.56 -3.87 6.74
CA HIS A 39 -8.93 -4.28 6.42
C HIS A 39 -9.59 -4.96 7.60
N LYS A 40 -8.86 -5.81 8.33
CA LYS A 40 -9.39 -6.47 9.51
C LYS A 40 -9.74 -5.50 10.63
N GLN A 41 -9.07 -4.36 10.68
CA GLN A 41 -9.34 -3.30 11.65
C GLN A 41 -10.52 -2.42 11.23
N GLY A 42 -11.17 -2.72 10.11
CA GLY A 42 -12.30 -1.95 9.61
C GLY A 42 -11.93 -0.78 8.72
N ARG A 43 -10.68 -0.66 8.33
CA ARG A 43 -10.24 0.39 7.42
C ARG A 43 -10.53 0.01 5.97
N THR A 44 -11.06 0.96 5.21
CA THR A 44 -11.33 0.75 3.79
C THR A 44 -10.16 1.25 2.96
N ILE A 45 -9.52 0.33 2.25
CA ILE A 45 -8.41 0.65 1.36
C ILE A 45 -8.74 0.10 -0.01
N ASN A 46 -8.69 0.95 -1.01
CA ASN A 46 -8.95 0.56 -2.39
C ASN A 46 -7.70 -0.03 -3.01
N VAL A 47 -7.87 -1.11 -3.77
CA VAL A 47 -6.77 -1.78 -4.47
C VAL A 47 -7.03 -1.68 -5.96
N ASN A 48 -6.08 -1.09 -6.69
CA ASN A 48 -6.14 -0.99 -8.14
C ASN A 48 -4.99 -1.77 -8.73
N MET A 49 -5.30 -2.69 -9.65
CA MET A 49 -4.25 -3.42 -10.37
C MET A 49 -3.84 -2.60 -11.58
N LYS A 50 -2.55 -2.38 -11.71
CA LYS A 50 -1.98 -1.61 -12.82
C LYS A 50 -0.96 -2.45 -13.56
N THR A 51 -0.79 -2.16 -14.84
CA THR A 51 0.22 -2.81 -15.65
C THR A 51 1.48 -1.95 -15.65
N GLY A 52 2.57 -2.53 -15.17
CA GLY A 52 3.85 -1.85 -15.15
C GLY A 52 4.65 -2.06 -16.43
N VAL A 53 5.89 -1.58 -16.41
CA VAL A 53 6.85 -1.80 -17.49
C VAL A 53 7.02 -3.30 -17.69
N LYS A 54 7.14 -3.75 -18.94
CA LYS A 54 7.27 -5.17 -19.31
C LYS A 54 6.01 -5.99 -19.04
N GLY A 55 4.85 -5.36 -18.91
CA GLY A 55 3.57 -6.06 -18.77
C GLY A 55 3.32 -6.73 -17.42
N LYS A 56 4.14 -6.45 -16.41
CA LYS A 56 3.91 -7.00 -15.07
C LYS A 56 2.83 -6.23 -14.34
N LEU A 57 1.93 -6.98 -13.70
CA LEU A 57 0.89 -6.37 -12.88
C LEU A 57 1.42 -6.02 -11.50
N TYR A 58 0.97 -4.89 -10.98
CA TYR A 58 1.26 -4.50 -9.59
C TYR A 58 0.03 -3.85 -8.97
N ALA A 59 -0.07 -3.97 -7.65
CA ALA A 59 -1.18 -3.40 -6.91
C ALA A 59 -0.84 -1.99 -6.44
N SER A 60 -1.78 -1.06 -6.62
CA SER A 60 -1.70 0.30 -6.11
C SER A 60 -2.80 0.47 -5.06
N TYR A 61 -2.44 0.92 -3.87
CA TYR A 61 -3.37 1.08 -2.76
C TYR A 61 -3.68 2.56 -2.53
N SER A 62 -4.95 2.87 -2.24
CA SER A 62 -5.37 4.25 -1.96
C SER A 62 -6.57 4.24 -1.02
N LEU A 63 -6.87 5.38 -0.43
CA LEU A 63 -8.09 5.57 0.38
C LEU A 63 -9.27 5.98 -0.48
#